data_7bffb60f7092f08ce8da4511145a5d9b
#
_entry.id   7bffb60f7092f08ce8da4511145a5d9b
#
_cell.length_a   1.000
_cell.length_b   1.000
_cell.length_c   1.000
_cell.angle_alpha   90.00
_cell.angle_beta   90.00
_cell.angle_gamma   90.00
#
_symmetry.space_group_name_H-M   'P 1'
#
loop_
_entity.id
_entity.type
_entity.pdbx_description
1 polymer ?
#
loop_
_entity_poly.entity_id
_entity_poly.type
_entity_poly.pdbx_seq_one_letter_code
_entity_poly.pdbx_strand_id
1 'polypeptide(L)'
;MNVGNNPATGGLVTEQRREFDDTGLLHLSNAIPEPQVYAMREILWAELAKKYQFRPDAPEAWPEGPVFGLQHVGRTGGFASMMSPALCAALDDLFAPDGWERPAHWGTPLVTFPFRGRRWEVPHQTWHLDVYGGLGVQQVFGQVTVFAFLDSVSSEGGATAVIIGTHRLIHELSAGGKAKIRSADARRLLAEAHPWLRDLWSEQLSETRKQHFMEEGAVVRGVPVKVVEITGQAGDIVVMHSSVLHAPSLNCRSKPRIVVRQSVYRAKPA
;
A
#
# COMPACT_ATOMS: atom_id res chain seq x y z
N MET A 1 -21.50 -9.68 -14.38
CA MET A 1 -22.24 -8.42 -14.56
C MET A 1 -21.64 -7.43 -13.61
N ASN A 2 -20.79 -6.53 -14.11
CA ASN A 2 -20.15 -5.48 -13.31
C ASN A 2 -21.18 -4.39 -13.01
N VAL A 3 -21.57 -4.28 -11.77
CA VAL A 3 -22.33 -3.12 -11.29
C VAL A 3 -21.31 -2.02 -10.99
N GLY A 4 -21.08 -1.15 -11.97
CA GLY A 4 -20.30 0.06 -11.80
C GLY A 4 -21.03 1.02 -10.85
N ASN A 5 -20.68 1.01 -9.58
CA ASN A 5 -21.06 2.05 -8.65
C ASN A 5 -20.04 3.19 -8.77
N ASN A 6 -20.50 4.30 -9.35
CA ASN A 6 -19.78 5.57 -9.35
C ASN A 6 -20.02 6.26 -7.99
N PRO A 7 -19.00 6.38 -7.10
CA PRO A 7 -19.20 6.99 -5.79
C PRO A 7 -19.02 8.52 -5.87
N ALA A 8 -19.95 9.20 -6.55
CA ALA A 8 -19.82 10.65 -6.69
C ALA A 8 -20.24 11.46 -5.45
N THR A 9 -20.95 10.88 -4.45
CA THR A 9 -21.44 11.64 -3.27
C THR A 9 -21.84 10.81 -2.05
N GLY A 10 -21.50 9.53 -1.97
CA GLY A 10 -21.85 8.66 -0.83
C GLY A 10 -20.61 8.11 -0.14
N GLY A 11 -20.70 7.90 1.18
CA GLY A 11 -19.68 7.21 1.96
C GLY A 11 -19.45 5.78 1.52
N LEU A 12 -18.60 5.04 2.25
CA LEU A 12 -18.28 3.64 1.97
C LEU A 12 -19.56 2.79 2.01
N VAL A 13 -19.77 1.99 0.95
CA VAL A 13 -20.83 0.99 1.02
C VAL A 13 -20.44 -0.11 2.01
N THR A 14 -21.47 -0.77 2.60
CA THR A 14 -21.27 -1.80 3.64
C THR A 14 -20.25 -2.86 3.25
N GLU A 15 -20.20 -3.25 1.98
CA GLU A 15 -19.24 -4.24 1.47
C GLU A 15 -17.79 -3.73 1.50
N GLN A 16 -17.55 -2.49 1.10
CA GLN A 16 -16.23 -1.85 1.16
C GLN A 16 -15.73 -1.71 2.59
N ARG A 17 -16.63 -1.35 3.53
CA ARG A 17 -16.29 -1.28 4.93
C ARG A 17 -15.90 -2.65 5.47
N ARG A 18 -16.70 -3.68 5.17
CA ARG A 18 -16.39 -5.06 5.56
C ARG A 18 -15.08 -5.55 4.96
N GLU A 19 -14.81 -5.26 3.68
CA GLU A 19 -13.55 -5.61 3.03
C GLU A 19 -12.37 -4.98 3.77
N PHE A 20 -12.44 -3.69 4.10
CA PHE A 20 -11.41 -3.01 4.88
C PHE A 20 -11.23 -3.61 6.28
N ASP A 21 -12.33 -3.91 6.99
CA ASP A 21 -12.28 -4.49 8.33
C ASP A 21 -11.72 -5.93 8.32
N ASP A 22 -11.95 -6.71 7.26
CA ASP A 22 -11.46 -8.08 7.14
C ASP A 22 -10.02 -8.16 6.62
N THR A 23 -9.68 -7.38 5.60
CA THR A 23 -8.40 -7.48 4.89
C THR A 23 -7.39 -6.42 5.31
N GLY A 24 -7.84 -5.28 5.78
CA GLY A 24 -7.05 -4.06 6.01
C GLY A 24 -6.79 -3.26 4.75
N LEU A 25 -7.50 -3.57 3.65
CA LEU A 25 -7.39 -2.88 2.36
C LEU A 25 -8.76 -2.40 1.89
N LEU A 26 -8.78 -1.22 1.27
CA LEU A 26 -9.93 -0.68 0.58
C LEU A 26 -9.51 -0.25 -0.82
N HIS A 27 -10.14 -0.80 -1.84
CA HIS A 27 -9.89 -0.44 -3.24
C HIS A 27 -10.96 0.52 -3.76
N LEU A 28 -10.54 1.67 -4.24
CA LEU A 28 -11.38 2.69 -4.87
C LEU A 28 -11.02 2.74 -6.36
N SER A 29 -11.84 2.10 -7.19
CA SER A 29 -11.62 2.05 -8.64
C SER A 29 -11.94 3.41 -9.29
N ASN A 30 -11.09 3.85 -10.24
CA ASN A 30 -11.26 5.11 -10.96
C ASN A 30 -11.47 6.32 -10.04
N ALA A 31 -10.81 6.32 -8.87
CA ALA A 31 -10.97 7.37 -7.86
C ALA A 31 -10.39 8.71 -8.29
N ILE A 32 -9.44 8.72 -9.23
CA ILE A 32 -8.82 9.92 -9.80
C ILE A 32 -9.17 9.97 -11.29
N PRO A 33 -9.77 11.05 -11.79
CA PRO A 33 -10.07 11.21 -13.23
C PRO A 33 -8.80 11.14 -14.09
N GLU A 34 -8.90 10.51 -15.26
CA GLU A 34 -7.80 10.27 -16.19
C GLU A 34 -6.97 11.53 -16.53
N PRO A 35 -7.56 12.72 -16.81
CA PRO A 35 -6.77 13.92 -17.09
C PRO A 35 -5.88 14.33 -15.92
N GLN A 36 -6.32 14.11 -14.67
CA GLN A 36 -5.56 14.43 -13.47
C GLN A 36 -4.43 13.40 -13.24
N VAL A 37 -4.69 12.12 -13.52
CA VAL A 37 -3.66 11.07 -13.50
C VAL A 37 -2.57 11.38 -14.52
N TYR A 38 -2.97 11.73 -15.74
CA TYR A 38 -2.04 12.11 -16.80
C TYR A 38 -1.16 13.30 -16.38
N ALA A 39 -1.77 14.36 -15.86
CA ALA A 39 -1.02 15.55 -15.41
C ALA A 39 0.01 15.22 -14.30
N MET A 40 -0.38 14.43 -13.31
CA MET A 40 0.55 13.99 -12.25
C MET A 40 1.68 13.13 -12.78
N ARG A 41 1.39 12.25 -13.73
CA ARG A 41 2.37 11.39 -14.38
C ARG A 41 3.38 12.20 -15.21
N GLU A 42 2.92 13.19 -15.97
CA GLU A 42 3.79 14.08 -16.75
C GLU A 42 4.73 14.89 -15.86
N ILE A 43 4.23 15.42 -14.75
CA ILE A 43 5.07 16.12 -13.76
C ILE A 43 6.19 15.19 -13.25
N LEU A 44 5.87 13.94 -12.95
CA LEU A 44 6.84 12.98 -12.46
C LEU A 44 7.87 12.60 -13.52
N TRP A 45 7.45 12.34 -14.76
CA TRP A 45 8.37 12.02 -15.86
C TRP A 45 9.27 13.20 -16.22
N ALA A 46 8.76 14.44 -16.17
CA ALA A 46 9.57 15.63 -16.35
C ALA A 46 10.68 15.73 -15.28
N GLU A 47 10.37 15.40 -14.03
CA GLU A 47 11.37 15.40 -12.96
C GLU A 47 12.37 14.24 -13.08
N LEU A 48 11.92 13.05 -13.49
CA LEU A 48 12.80 11.92 -13.79
C LEU A 48 13.76 12.24 -14.95
N ALA A 49 13.27 12.88 -16.01
CA ALA A 49 14.08 13.32 -17.13
C ALA A 49 15.12 14.38 -16.72
N LYS A 50 14.68 15.39 -15.94
CA LYS A 50 15.54 16.48 -15.48
C LYS A 50 16.66 15.99 -14.55
N LYS A 51 16.33 15.10 -13.61
CA LYS A 51 17.26 14.70 -12.55
C LYS A 51 18.13 13.52 -12.92
N TYR A 52 17.59 12.58 -13.67
CA TYR A 52 18.23 11.30 -13.95
C TYR A 52 18.38 11.00 -15.44
N GLN A 53 17.83 11.84 -16.31
CA GLN A 53 17.76 11.64 -17.76
C GLN A 53 16.93 10.39 -18.17
N PHE A 54 16.05 9.92 -17.30
CA PHE A 54 15.14 8.81 -17.62
C PHE A 54 13.91 9.34 -18.35
N ARG A 55 13.59 8.73 -19.47
CA ARG A 55 12.48 9.11 -20.33
C ARG A 55 11.57 7.91 -20.58
N PRO A 56 10.24 8.12 -20.76
CA PRO A 56 9.31 7.01 -20.98
C PRO A 56 9.56 6.29 -22.31
N ASP A 57 10.12 6.95 -23.30
CA ASP A 57 10.42 6.46 -24.65
C ASP A 57 11.81 5.85 -24.80
N ALA A 58 12.62 5.79 -23.73
CA ALA A 58 13.99 5.27 -23.73
C ALA A 58 14.21 4.19 -22.65
N PRO A 59 13.50 3.05 -22.71
CA PRO A 59 13.55 2.02 -21.67
C PRO A 59 14.92 1.38 -21.47
N GLU A 60 15.80 1.44 -22.46
CA GLU A 60 17.17 0.95 -22.37
C GLU A 60 18.04 1.76 -21.41
N ALA A 61 17.68 3.04 -21.17
CA ALA A 61 18.38 3.93 -20.24
C ALA A 61 17.86 3.83 -18.80
N TRP A 62 16.80 3.07 -18.57
CA TRP A 62 16.22 2.94 -17.22
C TRP A 62 17.17 2.13 -16.31
N PRO A 63 17.28 2.52 -15.02
CA PRO A 63 17.97 1.71 -14.02
C PRO A 63 17.15 0.45 -13.71
N GLU A 64 17.71 -0.45 -12.94
CA GLU A 64 16.95 -1.51 -12.29
C GLU A 64 16.52 -1.07 -10.88
N GLY A 65 15.29 -1.40 -10.49
CA GLY A 65 14.79 -1.21 -9.15
C GLY A 65 14.27 0.19 -8.81
N PRO A 66 14.23 0.52 -7.50
CA PRO A 66 13.59 1.73 -7.03
C PRO A 66 14.43 3.00 -7.26
N VAL A 67 13.75 4.11 -7.57
CA VAL A 67 14.34 5.45 -7.66
C VAL A 67 13.95 6.28 -6.45
N PHE A 68 14.93 6.93 -5.83
CA PHE A 68 14.76 7.73 -4.62
C PHE A 68 14.95 9.24 -4.90
N GLY A 69 14.64 10.09 -3.90
CA GLY A 69 14.94 11.52 -3.98
C GLY A 69 13.94 12.35 -4.79
N LEU A 70 12.72 11.86 -4.96
CA LEU A 70 11.62 12.54 -5.67
C LEU A 70 10.57 13.17 -4.74
N GLN A 71 10.80 13.17 -3.42
CA GLN A 71 9.82 13.63 -2.42
C GLN A 71 9.45 15.11 -2.57
N HIS A 72 10.33 15.90 -3.16
CA HIS A 72 10.10 17.33 -3.38
C HIS A 72 8.94 17.57 -4.37
N VAL A 73 8.66 16.64 -5.30
CA VAL A 73 7.55 16.75 -6.27
C VAL A 73 6.21 16.88 -5.53
N GLY A 74 5.98 16.05 -4.50
CA GLY A 74 4.79 16.17 -3.66
C GLY A 74 4.76 17.48 -2.89
N ARG A 75 5.90 17.94 -2.34
CA ARG A 75 6.00 19.19 -1.59
C ARG A 75 5.72 20.45 -2.42
N THR A 76 5.90 20.39 -3.71
CA THR A 76 5.55 21.47 -4.65
C THR A 76 4.10 21.40 -5.18
N GLY A 77 3.29 20.48 -4.64
CA GLY A 77 1.88 20.33 -5.04
C GLY A 77 1.64 19.45 -6.27
N GLY A 78 2.67 18.81 -6.81
CA GLY A 78 2.58 18.03 -8.04
C GLY A 78 1.56 16.86 -7.99
N PHE A 79 1.17 16.43 -6.79
CA PHE A 79 0.23 15.33 -6.59
C PHE A 79 -1.05 15.74 -5.83
N ALA A 80 -1.41 17.03 -5.84
CA ALA A 80 -2.58 17.53 -5.12
C ALA A 80 -3.89 16.86 -5.58
N SER A 81 -3.99 16.47 -6.84
CA SER A 81 -5.16 15.77 -7.40
C SER A 81 -5.38 14.36 -6.85
N MET A 82 -4.41 13.82 -6.08
CA MET A 82 -4.61 12.60 -5.30
C MET A 82 -5.73 12.74 -4.27
N MET A 83 -5.98 13.96 -3.76
CA MET A 83 -7.09 14.29 -2.87
C MET A 83 -8.40 14.39 -3.67
N SER A 84 -8.85 13.26 -4.22
CA SER A 84 -10.09 13.19 -4.97
C SER A 84 -11.32 13.17 -4.04
N PRO A 85 -12.51 13.54 -4.53
CA PRO A 85 -13.75 13.43 -3.75
C PRO A 85 -14.01 12.02 -3.20
N ALA A 86 -13.71 10.98 -4.00
CA ALA A 86 -13.87 9.59 -3.59
C ALA A 86 -12.94 9.23 -2.43
N LEU A 87 -11.67 9.66 -2.47
CA LEU A 87 -10.75 9.45 -1.37
C LEU A 87 -11.20 10.20 -0.12
N CYS A 88 -11.61 11.47 -0.25
CA CYS A 88 -12.07 12.26 0.89
C CYS A 88 -13.27 11.60 1.58
N ALA A 89 -14.28 11.18 0.83
CA ALA A 89 -15.46 10.50 1.38
C ALA A 89 -15.08 9.19 2.11
N ALA A 90 -14.17 8.41 1.53
CA ALA A 90 -13.68 7.19 2.17
C ALA A 90 -12.92 7.49 3.48
N LEU A 91 -12.09 8.53 3.51
CA LEU A 91 -11.36 8.93 4.72
C LEU A 91 -12.30 9.48 5.79
N ASP A 92 -13.33 10.27 5.39
CA ASP A 92 -14.35 10.77 6.33
C ASP A 92 -15.05 9.61 7.04
N ASP A 93 -15.43 8.56 6.31
CA ASP A 93 -16.05 7.37 6.90
C ASP A 93 -15.08 6.53 7.75
N LEU A 94 -13.87 6.31 7.27
CA LEU A 94 -12.88 5.49 7.97
C LEU A 94 -12.46 6.13 9.29
N PHE A 95 -12.38 7.45 9.38
CA PHE A 95 -11.95 8.18 10.57
C PHE A 95 -13.10 8.78 11.40
N ALA A 96 -14.37 8.51 11.04
CA ALA A 96 -15.51 8.96 11.83
C ALA A 96 -15.42 8.46 13.28
N PRO A 97 -15.93 9.22 14.28
CA PRO A 97 -16.44 10.61 14.18
C PRO A 97 -15.35 11.69 14.25
N ASP A 98 -14.09 11.31 14.54
CA ASP A 98 -13.01 12.27 14.88
C ASP A 98 -12.47 13.02 13.65
N GLY A 99 -12.65 12.46 12.43
CA GLY A 99 -12.12 12.99 11.20
C GLY A 99 -10.62 12.69 11.00
N TRP A 100 -9.99 13.37 10.06
CA TRP A 100 -8.59 13.17 9.68
C TRP A 100 -7.85 14.48 9.45
N GLU A 101 -6.52 14.46 9.69
CA GLU A 101 -5.65 15.59 9.44
C GLU A 101 -5.35 15.69 7.95
N ARG A 102 -5.67 16.83 7.33
CA ARG A 102 -5.32 17.08 5.92
C ARG A 102 -3.80 17.27 5.81
N PRO A 103 -3.11 16.46 4.99
CA PRO A 103 -1.69 16.65 4.77
C PRO A 103 -1.41 18.03 4.16
N ALA A 104 -0.36 18.70 4.64
CA ALA A 104 0.08 19.97 4.07
C ALA A 104 0.50 19.83 2.59
N HIS A 105 1.00 18.64 2.24
CA HIS A 105 1.40 18.27 0.89
C HIS A 105 0.98 16.84 0.61
N TRP A 106 0.60 16.57 -0.64
CA TRP A 106 0.19 15.25 -1.06
C TRP A 106 1.29 14.55 -1.84
N GLY A 107 1.55 13.31 -1.44
CA GLY A 107 2.21 12.31 -2.21
C GLY A 107 3.74 12.27 -2.15
N THR A 108 4.23 11.08 -1.95
CA THR A 108 5.63 10.69 -2.17
C THR A 108 5.64 9.68 -3.29
N PRO A 109 6.29 9.96 -4.43
CA PRO A 109 6.31 9.00 -5.52
C PRO A 109 7.16 7.79 -5.19
N LEU A 110 6.64 6.62 -5.52
CA LEU A 110 7.31 5.33 -5.47
C LEU A 110 7.46 4.84 -6.91
N VAL A 111 8.65 4.99 -7.45
CA VAL A 111 8.99 4.56 -8.80
C VAL A 111 9.92 3.36 -8.71
N THR A 112 9.54 2.25 -9.35
CA THR A 112 10.37 1.04 -9.41
C THR A 112 10.47 0.57 -10.85
N PHE A 113 11.65 0.71 -11.43
CA PHE A 113 11.93 0.22 -12.77
C PHE A 113 12.08 -1.30 -12.81
N PRO A 114 11.92 -1.93 -13.99
CA PRO A 114 12.06 -3.37 -14.15
C PRO A 114 13.43 -3.92 -13.73
N PHE A 115 13.43 -5.07 -13.07
CA PHE A 115 14.62 -5.89 -12.88
C PHE A 115 14.75 -6.88 -14.05
N ARG A 116 15.74 -6.71 -14.89
CA ARG A 116 15.92 -7.54 -16.08
C ARG A 116 16.39 -8.95 -15.73
N GLY A 117 15.73 -9.95 -16.29
CA GLY A 117 16.10 -11.35 -16.10
C GLY A 117 15.86 -11.91 -14.67
N ARG A 118 15.24 -11.15 -13.79
CA ARG A 118 14.87 -11.62 -12.45
C ARG A 118 13.52 -12.32 -12.49
N ARG A 119 13.40 -13.38 -11.68
CA ARG A 119 12.13 -14.04 -11.40
C ARG A 119 11.49 -13.40 -10.18
N TRP A 120 10.18 -13.17 -10.24
CA TRP A 120 9.43 -12.67 -9.09
C TRP A 120 9.25 -13.77 -8.05
N GLU A 121 9.39 -13.40 -6.78
CA GLU A 121 9.19 -14.28 -5.64
C GLU A 121 8.46 -13.54 -4.53
N VAL A 122 7.71 -14.29 -3.70
CA VAL A 122 7.12 -13.73 -2.49
C VAL A 122 8.23 -13.19 -1.60
N PRO A 123 8.21 -11.91 -1.22
CA PRO A 123 9.26 -11.35 -0.36
C PRO A 123 9.41 -12.15 0.94
N HIS A 124 10.65 -12.39 1.36
CA HIS A 124 10.97 -12.99 2.67
C HIS A 124 11.61 -11.98 3.63
N GLN A 125 12.03 -10.84 3.13
CA GLN A 125 12.67 -9.76 3.89
C GLN A 125 11.86 -8.47 3.79
N THR A 126 12.27 -7.45 4.53
CA THR A 126 11.74 -6.08 4.46
C THR A 126 10.27 -5.90 4.85
N TRP A 127 9.62 -6.91 5.38
CA TRP A 127 8.26 -6.79 5.92
C TRP A 127 8.23 -5.82 7.10
N HIS A 128 7.37 -4.80 7.02
CA HIS A 128 7.28 -3.73 8.00
C HIS A 128 5.87 -3.15 8.13
N LEU A 129 5.71 -2.34 9.14
CA LEU A 129 4.54 -1.49 9.36
C LEU A 129 4.91 -0.03 9.08
N ASP A 130 3.99 0.72 8.50
CA ASP A 130 4.15 2.17 8.29
C ASP A 130 3.82 2.99 9.55
N VAL A 131 4.26 2.52 10.71
CA VAL A 131 3.95 3.17 11.98
C VAL A 131 5.14 3.99 12.44
N TYR A 132 5.07 5.31 12.29
CA TYR A 132 6.08 6.22 12.83
C TYR A 132 5.88 6.44 14.33
N GLY A 133 6.94 6.16 15.10
CA GLY A 133 6.95 6.40 16.54
C GLY A 133 6.28 5.34 17.43
N GLY A 134 5.79 4.27 16.84
CA GLY A 134 5.07 3.20 17.55
C GLY A 134 3.72 3.71 18.07
N LEU A 135 2.62 3.31 17.47
CA LEU A 135 1.28 3.60 18.00
C LEU A 135 1.06 2.76 19.25
N GLY A 136 0.54 3.38 20.32
CA GLY A 136 -0.01 2.66 21.46
C GLY A 136 -1.17 1.77 20.99
N VAL A 137 -1.45 0.69 21.71
CA VAL A 137 -2.51 -0.29 21.37
C VAL A 137 -3.88 0.36 21.17
N GLN A 138 -4.16 1.47 21.85
CA GLN A 138 -5.40 2.24 21.68
C GLN A 138 -5.44 3.09 20.39
N GLN A 139 -4.33 3.21 19.67
CA GLN A 139 -4.21 4.00 18.44
C GLN A 139 -3.93 3.16 17.20
N VAL A 140 -4.27 1.87 17.22
CA VAL A 140 -4.05 0.96 16.08
C VAL A 140 -4.73 1.44 14.80
N PHE A 141 -5.79 2.26 14.91
CA PHE A 141 -6.46 2.92 13.82
C PHE A 141 -6.24 4.44 13.82
N GLY A 142 -5.01 4.88 14.04
CA GLY A 142 -4.66 6.32 14.00
C GLY A 142 -4.13 6.77 12.63
N GLN A 143 -3.94 5.87 11.69
CA GLN A 143 -3.29 6.14 10.40
C GLN A 143 -3.71 5.14 9.34
N VAL A 144 -3.82 5.62 8.10
CA VAL A 144 -3.86 4.79 6.89
C VAL A 144 -2.74 5.21 5.95
N THR A 145 -2.33 4.29 5.08
CA THR A 145 -1.45 4.58 3.94
C THR A 145 -2.27 4.49 2.66
N VAL A 146 -2.25 5.56 1.88
CA VAL A 146 -2.96 5.69 0.61
C VAL A 146 -1.97 5.48 -0.53
N PHE A 147 -2.31 4.64 -1.50
CA PHE A 147 -1.56 4.42 -2.74
C PHE A 147 -2.43 4.86 -3.93
N ALA A 148 -1.99 5.85 -4.68
CA ALA A 148 -2.62 6.29 -5.93
C ALA A 148 -1.81 5.81 -7.12
N PHE A 149 -2.43 5.12 -8.06
CA PHE A 149 -1.78 4.54 -9.23
C PHE A 149 -1.74 5.56 -10.37
N LEU A 150 -0.54 5.99 -10.78
CA LEU A 150 -0.36 6.85 -11.94
C LEU A 150 -0.17 6.05 -13.23
N ASP A 151 0.23 4.79 -13.10
CA ASP A 151 0.21 3.79 -14.17
C ASP A 151 -0.38 2.49 -13.62
N SER A 152 -0.88 1.64 -14.53
CA SER A 152 -1.40 0.33 -14.15
C SER A 152 -0.28 -0.56 -13.62
N VAL A 153 -0.50 -1.15 -12.45
CA VAL A 153 0.43 -2.06 -11.79
C VAL A 153 -0.21 -3.45 -11.74
N SER A 154 0.33 -4.37 -12.50
CA SER A 154 -0.08 -5.78 -12.50
C SER A 154 0.70 -6.59 -11.47
N SER A 155 0.25 -7.82 -11.22
CA SER A 155 1.03 -8.79 -10.44
C SER A 155 2.44 -8.94 -10.99
N GLU A 156 3.42 -9.09 -10.09
CA GLU A 156 4.86 -9.18 -10.37
C GLU A 156 5.46 -7.89 -10.98
N GLY A 157 4.67 -6.80 -11.02
CA GLY A 157 5.08 -5.49 -11.54
C GLY A 157 5.65 -4.55 -10.47
N GLY A 158 6.24 -5.07 -9.41
CA GLY A 158 6.79 -4.29 -8.30
C GLY A 158 5.73 -3.76 -7.34
N ALA A 159 4.55 -4.36 -7.34
CA ALA A 159 3.48 -4.01 -6.43
C ALA A 159 3.91 -4.21 -4.96
N THR A 160 3.35 -3.43 -4.05
CA THR A 160 3.55 -3.67 -2.61
C THR A 160 2.88 -4.99 -2.23
N ALA A 161 3.66 -5.94 -1.72
CA ALA A 161 3.13 -7.17 -1.15
C ALA A 161 2.63 -6.90 0.27
N VAL A 162 1.44 -7.40 0.62
CA VAL A 162 0.83 -7.24 1.94
C VAL A 162 0.34 -8.57 2.47
N ILE A 163 0.26 -8.71 3.79
CA ILE A 163 -0.38 -9.86 4.42
C ILE A 163 -1.73 -9.38 4.94
N ILE A 164 -2.80 -9.67 4.20
CA ILE A 164 -4.17 -9.32 4.64
C ILE A 164 -4.50 -9.95 5.98
N GLY A 165 -5.35 -9.29 6.77
CA GLY A 165 -5.77 -9.75 8.10
C GLY A 165 -4.75 -9.48 9.22
N THR A 166 -3.49 -9.13 8.93
CA THR A 166 -2.47 -8.91 9.99
C THR A 166 -2.77 -7.74 10.90
N HIS A 167 -3.51 -6.74 10.47
CA HIS A 167 -3.98 -5.65 11.33
C HIS A 167 -4.84 -6.17 12.49
N ARG A 168 -5.72 -7.16 12.24
CA ARG A 168 -6.55 -7.82 13.26
C ARG A 168 -5.70 -8.64 14.24
N LEU A 169 -4.76 -9.43 13.71
CA LEU A 169 -3.85 -10.22 14.53
C LEU A 169 -2.96 -9.34 15.41
N ILE A 170 -2.41 -8.26 14.86
CA ILE A 170 -1.59 -7.32 15.62
C ILE A 170 -2.41 -6.65 16.72
N HIS A 171 -3.64 -6.25 16.44
CA HIS A 171 -4.53 -5.70 17.43
C HIS A 171 -4.80 -6.71 18.57
N GLU A 172 -5.16 -7.95 18.24
CA GLU A 172 -5.42 -9.01 19.22
C GLU A 172 -4.17 -9.34 20.05
N LEU A 173 -3.04 -9.60 19.41
CA LEU A 173 -1.81 -9.99 20.08
C LEU A 173 -1.22 -8.87 20.94
N SER A 174 -1.57 -7.62 20.67
CA SER A 174 -1.13 -6.45 21.43
C SER A 174 -2.11 -5.99 22.50
N ALA A 175 -3.32 -6.52 22.55
CA ALA A 175 -4.38 -6.09 23.47
C ALA A 175 -4.03 -6.25 24.98
N GLY A 176 -2.99 -7.02 25.32
CA GLY A 176 -2.45 -7.13 26.68
C GLY A 176 -1.24 -6.25 26.98
N GLY A 177 -0.68 -5.55 26.00
CA GLY A 177 0.56 -4.79 26.12
C GLY A 177 0.36 -3.28 26.04
N LYS A 178 0.91 -2.54 27.00
CA LYS A 178 0.97 -1.07 26.99
C LYS A 178 2.03 -0.52 26.04
N ALA A 179 2.64 -1.36 25.22
CA ALA A 179 3.82 -1.01 24.43
C ALA A 179 3.44 -0.57 23.01
N LYS A 180 4.17 0.41 22.52
CA LYS A 180 4.23 0.77 21.10
C LYS A 180 4.75 -0.41 20.29
N ILE A 181 4.01 -0.86 19.27
CA ILE A 181 4.44 -1.96 18.42
C ILE A 181 5.32 -1.43 17.29
N ARG A 182 6.57 -1.91 17.24
CA ARG A 182 7.48 -1.70 16.12
C ARG A 182 7.39 -2.88 15.14
N SER A 183 7.82 -2.68 13.91
CA SER A 183 7.79 -3.74 12.87
C SER A 183 8.49 -5.04 13.30
N ALA A 184 9.61 -4.92 14.02
CA ALA A 184 10.33 -6.11 14.54
C ALA A 184 9.50 -6.87 15.60
N ASP A 185 8.83 -6.13 16.49
CA ASP A 185 7.99 -6.74 17.54
C ASP A 185 6.74 -7.40 16.92
N ALA A 186 6.13 -6.74 15.92
CA ALA A 186 5.00 -7.29 15.18
C ALA A 186 5.39 -8.60 14.48
N ARG A 187 6.52 -8.62 13.76
CA ARG A 187 7.01 -9.84 13.10
C ARG A 187 7.29 -10.97 14.09
N ARG A 188 7.91 -10.66 15.23
CA ARG A 188 8.18 -11.66 16.29
C ARG A 188 6.88 -12.24 16.83
N LEU A 189 5.92 -11.42 17.23
CA LEU A 189 4.62 -11.86 17.75
C LEU A 189 3.86 -12.73 16.74
N LEU A 190 3.87 -12.35 15.47
CA LEU A 190 3.22 -13.10 14.41
C LEU A 190 3.92 -14.43 14.12
N ALA A 191 5.27 -14.47 14.15
CA ALA A 191 6.04 -15.70 13.97
C ALA A 191 5.82 -16.69 15.13
N GLU A 192 5.67 -16.18 16.35
CA GLU A 192 5.33 -17.00 17.53
C GLU A 192 3.88 -17.52 17.47
N ALA A 193 2.97 -16.74 16.85
CA ALA A 193 1.55 -17.08 16.76
C ALA A 193 1.25 -18.24 15.81
N HIS A 194 2.01 -18.38 14.71
CA HIS A 194 1.74 -19.44 13.72
C HIS A 194 2.94 -19.78 12.84
N PRO A 195 3.18 -21.09 12.54
CA PRO A 195 4.27 -21.54 11.67
C PRO A 195 4.26 -20.88 10.27
N TRP A 196 3.12 -20.75 9.65
CA TRP A 196 2.97 -20.11 8.32
C TRP A 196 3.57 -18.71 8.28
N LEU A 197 3.34 -17.88 9.32
CA LEU A 197 3.91 -16.55 9.44
C LEU A 197 5.43 -16.60 9.68
N ARG A 198 5.90 -17.55 10.50
CA ARG A 198 7.33 -17.75 10.72
C ARG A 198 8.05 -18.16 9.44
N ASP A 199 7.46 -19.05 8.66
CA ASP A 199 8.03 -19.61 7.44
C ASP A 199 8.08 -18.58 6.31
N LEU A 200 7.17 -17.57 6.34
CA LEU A 200 7.19 -16.45 5.39
C LEU A 200 8.50 -15.64 5.47
N TRP A 201 9.07 -15.49 6.67
CA TRP A 201 10.34 -14.77 6.87
C TRP A 201 11.58 -15.64 6.64
N SER A 202 11.43 -16.93 6.40
CA SER A 202 12.57 -17.81 6.14
C SER A 202 13.13 -17.58 4.73
N GLU A 203 14.46 -17.76 4.60
CA GLU A 203 15.16 -17.70 3.31
C GLU A 203 14.97 -18.95 2.46
N GLN A 204 14.25 -19.96 2.97
CA GLN A 204 13.96 -21.16 2.20
C GLN A 204 13.05 -20.83 1.04
N LEU A 205 13.67 -20.53 -0.09
CA LEU A 205 12.99 -20.30 -1.36
C LEU A 205 12.57 -21.67 -1.89
N SER A 206 11.28 -21.88 -2.07
CA SER A 206 10.76 -23.04 -2.75
C SER A 206 9.86 -22.60 -3.89
N GLU A 207 9.77 -23.39 -4.95
CA GLU A 207 8.84 -23.12 -6.05
C GLU A 207 7.38 -23.07 -5.56
N THR A 208 7.09 -23.66 -4.42
CA THR A 208 5.78 -23.69 -3.77
C THR A 208 5.43 -22.45 -2.97
N ARG A 209 6.37 -21.48 -2.77
CA ARG A 209 6.09 -20.29 -1.95
C ARG A 209 4.88 -19.48 -2.46
N LYS A 210 4.77 -19.29 -3.76
CA LYS A 210 3.65 -18.55 -4.34
C LYS A 210 2.33 -19.28 -4.06
N GLN A 211 2.28 -20.58 -4.28
CA GLN A 211 1.12 -21.40 -3.95
C GLN A 211 0.78 -21.29 -2.47
N HIS A 212 1.76 -21.55 -1.59
CA HIS A 212 1.56 -21.59 -0.14
C HIS A 212 1.12 -20.24 0.46
N PHE A 213 1.79 -19.15 0.07
CA PHE A 213 1.52 -17.83 0.68
C PHE A 213 0.48 -16.98 -0.06
N MET A 214 0.30 -17.17 -1.37
CA MET A 214 -0.59 -16.34 -2.18
C MET A 214 -1.85 -17.07 -2.66
N GLU A 215 -1.84 -18.40 -2.81
CA GLU A 215 -3.01 -19.14 -3.30
C GLU A 215 -3.77 -19.78 -2.14
N GLU A 216 -3.08 -20.49 -1.27
CA GLU A 216 -3.66 -21.18 -0.13
C GLU A 216 -3.92 -20.26 1.07
N GLY A 217 -2.89 -19.56 1.54
CA GLY A 217 -2.97 -18.77 2.76
C GLY A 217 -3.05 -19.64 4.03
N ALA A 218 -3.50 -19.04 5.13
CA ALA A 218 -3.70 -19.74 6.39
C ALA A 218 -4.83 -19.11 7.21
N VAL A 219 -5.28 -19.79 8.27
CA VAL A 219 -6.14 -19.23 9.30
C VAL A 219 -5.36 -19.19 10.61
N VAL A 220 -5.09 -18.00 11.12
CA VAL A 220 -4.32 -17.77 12.32
C VAL A 220 -5.26 -17.19 13.39
N ARG A 221 -5.46 -17.91 14.49
CA ARG A 221 -6.38 -17.48 15.58
C ARG A 221 -7.78 -17.07 15.06
N GLY A 222 -8.29 -17.78 14.07
CA GLY A 222 -9.58 -17.48 13.45
C GLY A 222 -9.55 -16.34 12.41
N VAL A 223 -8.40 -15.72 12.15
CA VAL A 223 -8.23 -14.67 11.14
C VAL A 223 -7.63 -15.27 9.86
N PRO A 224 -8.31 -15.21 8.72
CA PRO A 224 -7.71 -15.57 7.44
C PRO A 224 -6.54 -14.64 7.11
N VAL A 225 -5.41 -15.21 6.72
CA VAL A 225 -4.21 -14.47 6.28
C VAL A 225 -3.71 -15.01 4.94
N LYS A 226 -3.26 -14.11 4.11
CA LYS A 226 -2.76 -14.42 2.77
C LYS A 226 -1.88 -13.29 2.27
N VAL A 227 -0.84 -13.62 1.54
CA VAL A 227 -0.05 -12.60 0.84
C VAL A 227 -0.79 -12.21 -0.44
N VAL A 228 -1.00 -10.92 -0.63
CA VAL A 228 -1.53 -10.35 -1.88
C VAL A 228 -0.66 -9.18 -2.32
N GLU A 229 -0.66 -8.90 -3.62
CA GLU A 229 -0.02 -7.71 -4.18
C GLU A 229 -1.03 -6.59 -4.33
N ILE A 230 -0.70 -5.37 -3.89
CA ILE A 230 -1.54 -4.19 -4.13
C ILE A 230 -1.38 -3.78 -5.60
N THR A 231 -2.26 -4.30 -6.45
CA THR A 231 -2.36 -3.98 -7.88
C THR A 231 -3.49 -2.99 -8.15
N GLY A 232 -3.46 -2.32 -9.30
CA GLY A 232 -4.53 -1.39 -9.70
C GLY A 232 -4.32 -0.83 -11.09
N GLN A 233 -5.35 -0.20 -11.64
CA GLN A 233 -5.30 0.54 -12.88
C GLN A 233 -4.90 1.99 -12.62
N ALA A 234 -4.43 2.69 -13.65
CA ALA A 234 -4.19 4.14 -13.55
C ALA A 234 -5.48 4.85 -13.11
N GLY A 235 -5.40 5.67 -12.07
CA GLY A 235 -6.56 6.34 -11.46
C GLY A 235 -7.19 5.62 -10.27
N ASP A 236 -6.81 4.38 -10.01
CA ASP A 236 -7.24 3.69 -8.79
C ASP A 236 -6.52 4.23 -7.55
N ILE A 237 -7.17 4.09 -6.42
CA ILE A 237 -6.58 4.31 -5.09
C ILE A 237 -6.78 3.06 -4.24
N VAL A 238 -5.72 2.65 -3.53
CA VAL A 238 -5.83 1.66 -2.46
C VAL A 238 -5.49 2.33 -1.14
N VAL A 239 -6.40 2.18 -0.16
CA VAL A 239 -6.19 2.61 1.23
C VAL A 239 -5.84 1.39 2.05
N MET A 240 -4.70 1.43 2.74
CA MET A 240 -4.18 0.34 3.56
C MET A 240 -4.15 0.75 5.04
N HIS A 241 -4.66 -0.10 5.91
CA HIS A 241 -4.57 0.06 7.36
C HIS A 241 -3.10 0.04 7.81
N SER A 242 -2.71 0.94 8.69
CA SER A 242 -1.30 1.11 9.13
C SER A 242 -0.68 -0.13 9.78
N SER A 243 -1.49 -1.01 10.34
CA SER A 243 -1.06 -2.27 10.96
C SER A 243 -1.06 -3.47 9.99
N VAL A 244 -1.28 -3.26 8.71
CA VAL A 244 -1.06 -4.31 7.71
C VAL A 244 0.44 -4.43 7.46
N LEU A 245 0.99 -5.63 7.67
CA LEU A 245 2.37 -5.94 7.33
C LEU A 245 2.54 -5.97 5.82
N HIS A 246 3.54 -5.23 5.34
CA HIS A 246 3.80 -5.10 3.91
C HIS A 246 5.29 -5.06 3.58
N ALA A 247 5.62 -5.35 2.34
CA ALA A 247 6.99 -5.36 1.83
C ALA A 247 7.01 -4.85 0.37
N PRO A 248 8.10 -4.21 -0.09
CA PRO A 248 8.33 -4.00 -1.50
C PRO A 248 8.56 -5.34 -2.19
N SER A 249 8.11 -5.47 -3.45
CA SER A 249 8.43 -6.63 -4.28
C SER A 249 9.21 -6.22 -5.53
N LEU A 250 9.80 -7.21 -6.21
CA LEU A 250 10.53 -6.98 -7.46
C LEU A 250 9.57 -6.61 -8.58
N ASN A 251 9.96 -5.67 -9.43
CA ASN A 251 9.29 -5.43 -10.70
C ASN A 251 9.91 -6.32 -11.77
N CYS A 252 9.28 -7.43 -12.07
CA CYS A 252 9.70 -8.39 -13.10
C CYS A 252 8.92 -8.23 -14.42
N ARG A 253 8.16 -7.13 -14.56
CA ARG A 253 7.45 -6.77 -15.79
C ARG A 253 8.27 -5.76 -16.60
N SER A 254 7.78 -5.40 -17.79
CA SER A 254 8.49 -4.50 -18.71
C SER A 254 8.23 -3.00 -18.47
N LYS A 255 7.23 -2.65 -17.68
CA LYS A 255 6.84 -1.25 -17.39
C LYS A 255 7.29 -0.85 -15.99
N PRO A 256 7.67 0.42 -15.75
CA PRO A 256 7.94 0.89 -14.40
C PRO A 256 6.65 0.88 -13.57
N ARG A 257 6.77 0.56 -12.29
CA ARG A 257 5.73 0.85 -11.31
C ARG A 257 5.78 2.34 -10.97
N ILE A 258 4.68 3.03 -11.14
CA ILE A 258 4.53 4.45 -10.77
C ILE A 258 3.30 4.61 -9.88
N VAL A 259 3.55 4.77 -8.59
CA VAL A 259 2.53 4.92 -7.56
C VAL A 259 2.91 6.10 -6.66
N VAL A 260 1.94 6.84 -6.18
CA VAL A 260 2.14 7.91 -5.21
C VAL A 260 1.57 7.47 -3.87
N ARG A 261 2.41 7.55 -2.82
CA ARG A 261 2.06 7.14 -1.46
C ARG A 261 1.82 8.35 -0.57
N GLN A 262 0.79 8.29 0.29
CA GLN A 262 0.51 9.28 1.32
C GLN A 262 0.08 8.61 2.62
N SER A 263 0.67 9.01 3.75
CA SER A 263 0.14 8.71 5.08
C SER A 263 -0.90 9.75 5.48
N VAL A 264 -2.06 9.30 5.95
CA VAL A 264 -3.14 10.14 6.46
C VAL A 264 -3.41 9.74 7.91
N TYR A 265 -3.51 10.71 8.77
CA TYR A 265 -3.65 10.52 10.20
C TYR A 265 -5.04 10.90 10.68
N ARG A 266 -5.53 10.20 11.71
CA ARG A 266 -6.73 10.62 12.46
C ARG A 266 -6.50 12.00 13.07
N ALA A 267 -7.50 12.84 13.03
CA ALA A 267 -7.46 14.13 13.74
C ALA A 267 -7.26 13.90 15.24
N LYS A 268 -6.47 14.78 15.87
CA LYS A 268 -6.32 14.75 17.33
C LYS A 268 -7.60 15.25 17.96
N PRO A 269 -8.06 14.62 19.04
CA PRO A 269 -9.15 15.19 19.83
C PRO A 269 -8.81 16.65 20.20
N ALA A 270 -9.82 17.52 20.06
CA ALA A 270 -9.70 18.93 20.45
C ALA A 270 -9.48 19.11 21.95
#